data_b2e4ebf36144be0a686989e2c5b1ddcb
#
_entry.id   b2e4ebf36144be0a686989e2c5b1ddcb
#
_cell.length_a   1.000
_cell.length_b   1.000
_cell.length_c   1.000
_cell.angle_alpha   90.00
_cell.angle_beta   90.00
_cell.angle_gamma   90.00
#
_symmetry.space_group_name_H-M   'P 1'
#
loop_
_entity.id
_entity.type
_entity.pdbx_description
1 polymer ?
#
loop_
_entity_poly.entity_id
_entity_poly.type
_entity_poly.pdbx_seq_one_letter_code
_entity_poly.pdbx_strand_id
1 'polypeptide(L)'
;QVEVIEKRCLDLFSRDYTFSIIHNANGEVCGHYPRQIVFLEYQATDVDRDRFKSPVQVSKLQDLVNRSKLARCRGRFVCPVILYNGKHICRSSTLAGWGELYGRTGYNYIFSGGSDDTWTESEDVPQEDSAARNGDSQLFDKVRGHDIKLLRYLSVRYICDLMVENKKVKFGLNVTSSEKVDKANRYADFTLLSVPYPGCEFFKEYKDRDYTAEGLVFNWNQDYVDAPLTIPVCFTQNLHIDWTRYQSWDLVEQTQNYLKLLLHIIDSDDESGLLVHCISGWDRTPLFVSLLRLSLWADGVVHASLEPAQILYLTIAYDWFLFGHMLPDRLSKGEEIFFFCFNFLKHIVSEKFSAVKKRRRKNSNVKDGDFSVDDFCHLRSRDRGSVTSLSSEFSLISEEVGGASSLTNDTVDQFSSQPQTSSWCPLSSERQARLEAVRELFLAAYSSTVGLKSSSPSPSGSISGLLEQFARGVGLRATSA
;
A
#
# COMPACT_ATOMS: atom_id res chain seq x y z
N GLN A 1 22.10 14.12 -7.72
CA GLN A 1 20.68 14.36 -8.11
C GLN A 1 19.70 13.60 -7.23
N VAL A 2 19.97 12.34 -6.88
CA VAL A 2 19.13 11.55 -5.93
C VAL A 2 19.07 12.23 -4.56
N GLU A 3 20.15 12.80 -4.10
CA GLU A 3 20.25 13.53 -2.82
C GLU A 3 19.33 14.75 -2.78
N VAL A 4 19.17 15.45 -3.91
CA VAL A 4 18.23 16.57 -4.04
C VAL A 4 16.79 16.11 -3.92
N ILE A 5 16.46 14.97 -4.53
CA ILE A 5 15.13 14.36 -4.45
C ILE A 5 14.84 13.90 -3.02
N GLU A 6 15.79 13.21 -2.37
CA GLU A 6 15.66 12.79 -0.98
C GLU A 6 15.44 13.99 -0.05
N LYS A 7 16.25 15.02 -0.18
CA LYS A 7 16.14 16.25 0.63
C LYS A 7 14.78 16.92 0.45
N ARG A 8 14.27 16.98 -0.78
CA ARG A 8 12.95 17.53 -1.04
C ARG A 8 11.85 16.71 -0.40
N CYS A 9 11.94 15.39 -0.45
CA CYS A 9 10.98 14.53 0.24
C CYS A 9 11.00 14.76 1.76
N LEU A 10 12.18 14.88 2.37
CA LEU A 10 12.30 15.17 3.79
C LEU A 10 11.69 16.54 4.15
N ASP A 11 11.91 17.56 3.34
CA ASP A 11 11.27 18.87 3.51
C ASP A 11 9.74 18.77 3.49
N LEU A 12 9.19 18.04 2.51
CA LEU A 12 7.74 17.86 2.38
C LEU A 12 7.14 17.07 3.56
N PHE A 13 7.80 16.03 4.04
CA PHE A 13 7.37 15.32 5.24
C PHE A 13 7.40 16.22 6.49
N SER A 14 8.40 17.07 6.63
CA SER A 14 8.57 17.93 7.80
C SER A 14 7.49 18.99 7.97
N ARG A 15 6.71 19.27 6.95
CA ARG A 15 5.64 20.27 7.01
C ARG A 15 4.47 19.88 7.88
N ASP A 16 4.17 18.58 7.97
CA ASP A 16 3.02 18.07 8.74
C ASP A 16 3.41 17.10 9.84
N TYR A 17 4.66 16.58 9.81
CA TYR A 17 5.14 15.56 10.74
C TYR A 17 6.51 15.93 11.31
N THR A 18 6.78 15.44 12.50
CA THR A 18 8.15 15.18 12.92
C THR A 18 8.55 13.80 12.39
N PHE A 19 9.80 13.56 12.17
CA PHE A 19 10.24 12.25 11.71
C PHE A 19 11.62 11.89 12.26
N SER A 20 11.85 10.62 12.34
CA SER A 20 13.16 10.03 12.56
C SER A 20 13.62 9.30 11.31
N ILE A 21 14.92 9.10 11.17
CA ILE A 21 15.47 8.42 10.00
C ILE A 21 15.86 6.99 10.39
N ILE A 22 15.35 6.03 9.62
CA ILE A 22 15.87 4.68 9.56
C ILE A 22 17.01 4.68 8.55
N HIS A 23 18.23 4.45 9.01
CA HIS A 23 19.42 4.53 8.16
C HIS A 23 19.55 3.28 7.28
N ASN A 24 19.70 3.52 6.00
CA ASN A 24 19.99 2.53 4.97
C ASN A 24 21.13 3.06 4.08
N ALA A 25 22.19 3.54 4.70
CA ALA A 25 23.33 4.12 4.01
C ALA A 25 23.91 3.10 3.02
N ASN A 26 24.21 3.56 1.82
CA ASN A 26 24.71 2.73 0.73
C ASN A 26 23.86 1.49 0.38
N GLY A 27 22.62 1.42 0.87
CA GLY A 27 21.74 0.27 0.68
C GLY A 27 22.15 -0.98 1.46
N GLU A 28 22.82 -0.82 2.58
CA GLU A 28 23.35 -1.92 3.41
C GLU A 28 22.23 -2.84 3.92
N VAL A 29 21.08 -2.30 4.22
CA VAL A 29 19.90 -3.07 4.65
C VAL A 29 19.08 -3.53 3.44
N CYS A 30 18.77 -2.60 2.54
CA CYS A 30 18.07 -2.88 1.28
C CYS A 30 18.56 -1.96 0.17
N GLY A 31 19.10 -2.53 -0.90
CA GLY A 31 19.65 -1.77 -2.04
C GLY A 31 18.63 -0.97 -2.82
N HIS A 32 17.34 -1.29 -2.71
CA HIS A 32 16.24 -0.70 -3.47
C HIS A 32 15.34 0.20 -2.63
N TYR A 33 15.68 0.44 -1.36
CA TYR A 33 14.97 1.38 -0.49
C TYR A 33 15.72 2.71 -0.40
N PRO A 34 15.05 3.79 0.01
CA PRO A 34 15.72 5.07 0.24
C PRO A 34 16.91 4.92 1.20
N ARG A 35 17.95 5.72 1.03
CA ARG A 35 19.08 5.77 1.97
C ARG A 35 18.65 6.29 3.33
N GLN A 36 17.73 7.23 3.33
CA GLN A 36 17.09 7.82 4.49
C GLN A 36 15.61 7.47 4.47
N ILE A 37 15.22 6.46 5.24
CA ILE A 37 13.83 6.02 5.35
C ILE A 37 13.16 6.82 6.45
N VAL A 38 12.05 7.44 6.14
CA VAL A 38 11.33 8.33 7.05
C VAL A 38 10.40 7.53 7.94
N PHE A 39 10.59 7.63 9.24
CA PHE A 39 9.66 7.15 10.24
C PHE A 39 8.87 8.34 10.80
N LEU A 40 7.57 8.41 10.47
CA LEU A 40 6.72 9.55 10.78
C LEU A 40 6.19 9.51 12.22
N GLU A 41 6.14 10.68 12.84
CA GLU A 41 5.49 10.93 14.12
C GLU A 41 4.67 12.22 14.02
N TYR A 42 3.62 12.35 14.85
CA TYR A 42 2.84 13.59 14.89
C TYR A 42 3.65 14.73 15.51
N GLN A 43 3.38 15.96 15.05
CA GLN A 43 4.01 17.16 15.61
C GLN A 43 3.57 17.40 17.06
N ALA A 44 4.43 18.04 17.84
CA ALA A 44 4.22 18.27 19.27
C ALA A 44 2.98 19.14 19.60
N THR A 45 2.59 19.97 18.65
CA THR A 45 1.44 20.89 18.74
C THR A 45 0.13 20.22 18.34
N ASP A 46 0.16 18.99 17.85
CA ASP A 46 -1.02 18.27 17.44
C ASP A 46 -1.76 17.76 18.68
N VAL A 47 -3.04 18.13 18.79
CA VAL A 47 -3.92 17.74 19.92
C VAL A 47 -4.06 16.21 20.02
N ASP A 48 -3.94 15.53 18.90
CA ASP A 48 -4.02 14.07 18.84
C ASP A 48 -2.72 13.37 19.26
N ARG A 49 -1.62 14.09 19.42
CA ARG A 49 -0.32 13.51 19.77
C ARG A 49 -0.33 12.77 21.10
N ASP A 50 -0.97 13.36 22.12
CA ASP A 50 -1.05 12.73 23.44
C ASP A 50 -1.91 11.46 23.42
N ARG A 51 -2.87 11.41 22.49
CA ARG A 51 -3.74 10.25 22.29
C ARG A 51 -3.03 9.10 21.53
N PHE A 52 -2.13 9.45 20.61
CA PHE A 52 -1.44 8.48 19.75
C PHE A 52 0.07 8.49 19.97
N LYS A 53 0.48 8.56 21.21
CA LYS A 53 1.90 8.51 21.56
C LYS A 53 2.51 7.20 21.08
N SER A 54 3.44 7.29 20.14
CA SER A 54 4.10 6.10 19.60
C SER A 54 4.99 5.47 20.66
N PRO A 55 4.83 4.16 20.97
CA PRO A 55 5.76 3.45 21.84
C PRO A 55 7.07 3.10 21.14
N VAL A 56 7.23 3.48 19.87
CA VAL A 56 8.36 3.08 19.03
C VAL A 56 9.61 3.92 19.35
N GLN A 57 10.67 3.23 19.75
CA GLN A 57 12.00 3.79 19.90
C GLN A 57 12.80 3.57 18.62
N VAL A 58 13.34 4.63 18.03
CA VAL A 58 14.02 4.59 16.73
C VAL A 58 15.25 3.68 16.73
N SER A 59 16.03 3.67 17.82
CA SER A 59 17.19 2.79 17.94
C SER A 59 16.83 1.31 17.92
N LYS A 60 15.74 0.94 18.60
CA LYS A 60 15.21 -0.43 18.58
C LYS A 60 14.60 -0.79 17.24
N LEU A 61 13.91 0.15 16.59
CA LEU A 61 13.39 -0.02 15.25
C LEU A 61 14.52 -0.26 14.25
N GLN A 62 15.59 0.51 14.30
CA GLN A 62 16.77 0.32 13.45
C GLN A 62 17.40 -1.07 13.63
N ASP A 63 17.53 -1.54 14.88
CA ASP A 63 18.03 -2.89 15.18
C ASP A 63 17.13 -3.98 14.61
N LEU A 64 15.81 -3.87 14.78
CA LEU A 64 14.84 -4.80 14.22
C LEU A 64 14.86 -4.83 12.68
N VAL A 65 14.99 -3.66 12.06
CA VAL A 65 15.12 -3.54 10.59
C VAL A 65 16.39 -4.24 10.11
N ASN A 66 17.51 -4.01 10.74
CA ASN A 66 18.78 -4.64 10.40
C ASN A 66 18.74 -6.17 10.52
N ARG A 67 18.04 -6.68 11.52
CA ARG A 67 17.87 -8.13 11.75
C ARG A 67 16.89 -8.77 10.77
N SER A 68 15.88 -8.02 10.29
CA SER A 68 14.81 -8.56 9.44
C SER A 68 15.13 -8.55 7.93
N LYS A 69 16.30 -8.07 7.53
CA LYS A 69 16.69 -7.91 6.12
C LYS A 69 16.67 -9.19 5.28
N LEU A 70 16.76 -10.36 5.91
CA LEU A 70 16.72 -11.65 5.21
C LEU A 70 15.31 -12.22 5.04
N ALA A 71 14.35 -11.72 5.80
CA ALA A 71 13.01 -12.31 5.86
C ALA A 71 12.18 -12.06 4.60
N ARG A 72 12.38 -10.93 3.95
CA ARG A 72 11.64 -10.52 2.76
C ARG A 72 12.53 -10.56 1.52
N CYS A 73 11.91 -10.83 0.37
CA CYS A 73 12.61 -10.88 -0.90
C CYS A 73 13.46 -9.63 -1.14
N ARG A 74 14.70 -9.82 -1.55
CA ARG A 74 15.67 -8.76 -1.84
C ARG A 74 15.92 -7.79 -0.68
N GLY A 75 15.69 -8.22 0.55
CA GLY A 75 15.86 -7.40 1.74
C GLY A 75 14.82 -6.29 1.89
N ARG A 76 13.76 -6.32 1.11
CA ARG A 76 12.69 -5.30 1.14
C ARG A 76 11.78 -5.51 2.35
N PHE A 77 12.30 -5.16 3.52
CA PHE A 77 11.70 -5.34 4.82
C PHE A 77 10.41 -4.54 5.00
N VAL A 78 9.63 -4.88 6.03
CA VAL A 78 8.42 -4.15 6.40
C VAL A 78 8.78 -2.73 6.81
N CYS A 79 8.29 -1.75 6.04
CA CYS A 79 8.65 -0.35 6.16
C CYS A 79 7.39 0.52 6.29
N PRO A 80 7.24 1.28 7.39
CA PRO A 80 6.14 2.23 7.52
C PRO A 80 6.32 3.39 6.54
N VAL A 81 5.24 3.82 5.89
CA VAL A 81 5.28 4.87 4.86
C VAL A 81 4.17 5.91 5.01
N ILE A 82 3.06 5.59 5.66
CA ILE A 82 1.97 6.52 5.94
C ILE A 82 1.60 6.41 7.41
N LEU A 83 1.39 7.54 8.06
CA LEU A 83 0.84 7.64 9.41
C LEU A 83 -0.57 8.22 9.32
N TYR A 84 -1.55 7.40 9.70
CA TYR A 84 -2.96 7.76 9.68
C TYR A 84 -3.65 7.32 10.96
N ASN A 85 -4.27 8.24 11.67
CA ASN A 85 -5.03 7.96 12.90
C ASN A 85 -4.24 7.13 13.94
N GLY A 86 -2.96 7.44 14.12
CA GLY A 86 -2.05 6.70 14.99
C GLY A 86 -1.57 5.36 14.47
N LYS A 87 -1.97 4.97 13.28
CA LYS A 87 -1.63 3.68 12.66
C LYS A 87 -0.56 3.85 11.59
N HIS A 88 0.36 2.88 11.52
CA HIS A 88 1.31 2.79 10.44
C HIS A 88 0.75 1.95 9.30
N ILE A 89 0.75 2.52 8.10
CA ILE A 89 0.57 1.79 6.86
C ILE A 89 1.95 1.48 6.32
N CYS A 90 2.24 0.20 6.19
CA CYS A 90 3.55 -0.31 5.83
C CYS A 90 3.55 -0.98 4.46
N ARG A 91 4.74 -1.07 3.88
CA ARG A 91 5.00 -1.79 2.63
C ARG A 91 6.19 -2.72 2.76
N SER A 92 6.21 -3.78 1.96
CA SER A 92 7.34 -4.69 1.83
C SER A 92 7.25 -5.49 0.53
N SER A 93 8.22 -6.35 0.28
CA SER A 93 8.08 -7.51 -0.60
C SER A 93 7.40 -8.66 0.15
N THR A 94 7.14 -9.75 -0.57
CA THR A 94 6.70 -11.00 0.05
C THR A 94 7.85 -11.68 0.81
N LEU A 95 7.54 -12.75 1.53
CA LEU A 95 8.55 -13.52 2.26
C LEU A 95 9.53 -14.19 1.29
N ALA A 96 10.80 -14.23 1.67
CA ALA A 96 11.82 -14.98 0.97
C ALA A 96 11.57 -16.49 1.14
N GLY A 97 11.56 -17.21 0.04
CA GLY A 97 11.53 -18.66 0.05
C GLY A 97 12.91 -19.26 0.33
N TRP A 98 12.96 -20.59 0.44
CA TRP A 98 14.19 -21.32 0.73
C TRP A 98 15.32 -21.02 -0.29
N GLY A 99 14.98 -20.98 -1.58
CA GLY A 99 15.98 -20.71 -2.64
C GLY A 99 16.66 -19.36 -2.50
N GLU A 100 15.92 -18.32 -2.13
CA GLU A 100 16.50 -16.99 -1.90
C GLU A 100 17.31 -16.94 -0.60
N LEU A 101 16.78 -17.50 0.49
CA LEU A 101 17.48 -17.54 1.78
C LEU A 101 18.80 -18.29 1.68
N TYR A 102 18.80 -19.44 1.02
CA TYR A 102 20.03 -20.23 0.79
C TYR A 102 21.04 -19.46 -0.04
N GLY A 103 20.61 -18.86 -1.15
CA GLY A 103 21.49 -18.06 -2.00
C GLY A 103 22.13 -16.89 -1.27
N ARG A 104 21.38 -16.19 -0.44
CA ARG A 104 21.86 -15.02 0.32
C ARG A 104 22.72 -15.42 1.53
N THR A 105 22.32 -16.41 2.29
CA THR A 105 23.08 -16.88 3.47
C THR A 105 24.34 -17.62 3.06
N GLY A 106 24.28 -18.47 2.05
CA GLY A 106 25.43 -19.18 1.51
C GLY A 106 26.48 -18.23 0.93
N TYR A 107 26.06 -17.23 0.18
CA TYR A 107 26.96 -16.21 -0.39
C TYR A 107 27.64 -15.38 0.71
N ASN A 108 26.91 -14.92 1.69
CA ASN A 108 27.45 -14.16 2.82
C ASN A 108 28.38 -15.01 3.69
N TYR A 109 28.11 -16.30 3.84
CA TYR A 109 28.94 -17.22 4.62
C TYR A 109 30.31 -17.44 3.94
N ILE A 110 30.34 -17.55 2.62
CA ILE A 110 31.56 -17.72 1.84
C ILE A 110 32.43 -16.44 1.87
N PHE A 111 31.81 -15.25 1.86
CA PHE A 111 32.52 -13.97 1.75
C PHE A 111 32.75 -13.24 3.07
N SER A 112 32.07 -13.58 4.16
CA SER A 112 32.23 -12.89 5.45
C SER A 112 33.16 -13.57 6.42
N GLY A 113 33.90 -14.61 6.00
CA GLY A 113 34.90 -15.28 6.84
C GLY A 113 34.30 -15.82 8.12
N GLY A 114 33.22 -16.58 8.01
CA GLY A 114 32.45 -17.06 9.15
C GLY A 114 33.26 -17.91 10.10
N SER A 115 33.13 -17.56 11.37
CA SER A 115 33.55 -18.40 12.49
C SER A 115 32.65 -19.64 12.56
N ASP A 116 33.33 -20.76 12.63
CA ASP A 116 32.92 -22.10 13.00
C ASP A 116 31.43 -22.34 13.32
N ASP A 117 30.72 -22.90 12.36
CA ASP A 117 29.86 -24.05 12.56
C ASP A 117 29.74 -24.82 11.23
N THR A 118 30.27 -25.99 11.26
CA THR A 118 30.47 -26.92 10.17
C THR A 118 29.19 -27.22 9.37
N TRP A 119 29.14 -26.71 8.14
CA TRP A 119 28.23 -27.19 7.13
C TRP A 119 29.00 -28.17 6.21
N THR A 120 28.71 -29.45 6.35
CA THR A 120 29.19 -30.46 5.44
C THR A 120 28.51 -30.30 4.08
N GLU A 121 29.34 -30.15 3.05
CA GLU A 121 28.92 -30.22 1.66
C GLU A 121 28.17 -31.54 1.40
N SER A 122 26.90 -31.42 1.02
CA SER A 122 26.19 -32.50 0.33
C SER A 122 25.50 -31.89 -0.88
N GLU A 123 25.90 -32.38 -2.04
CA GLU A 123 25.40 -32.07 -3.38
C GLU A 123 23.98 -32.60 -3.63
N ASP A 124 23.04 -32.42 -2.72
CA ASP A 124 21.64 -32.73 -2.96
C ASP A 124 20.79 -31.50 -2.73
N VAL A 125 20.26 -30.96 -3.81
CA VAL A 125 19.26 -29.89 -3.81
C VAL A 125 17.97 -30.44 -3.17
N PRO A 126 17.58 -29.98 -1.98
CA PRO A 126 16.38 -30.50 -1.33
C PRO A 126 15.14 -30.00 -2.07
N GLN A 127 14.33 -30.91 -2.58
CA GLN A 127 12.93 -30.60 -2.91
C GLN A 127 12.17 -30.26 -1.62
N GLU A 128 11.34 -29.23 -1.67
CA GLU A 128 10.54 -28.75 -0.52
C GLU A 128 9.66 -29.83 0.16
N ASP A 129 9.43 -30.96 -0.51
CA ASP A 129 8.61 -32.08 -0.02
C ASP A 129 9.40 -33.17 0.72
N SER A 130 10.73 -33.09 0.73
CA SER A 130 11.56 -33.95 1.56
C SER A 130 11.65 -33.32 2.96
N ALA A 131 11.32 -34.09 3.98
CA ALA A 131 11.29 -33.75 5.39
C ALA A 131 12.38 -32.70 5.74
N ALA A 132 11.96 -31.49 6.06
CA ALA A 132 12.82 -30.38 6.42
C ALA A 132 13.85 -30.89 7.44
N ARG A 133 15.13 -30.82 7.09
CA ARG A 133 16.19 -31.07 8.05
C ARG A 133 16.01 -30.09 9.21
N ASN A 134 16.18 -30.54 10.45
CA ASN A 134 15.96 -29.72 11.65
C ASN A 134 16.66 -28.34 11.58
N GLY A 135 17.80 -28.23 10.87
CA GLY A 135 18.54 -26.97 10.66
C GLY A 135 17.80 -25.97 9.78
N ASP A 136 17.10 -26.42 8.75
CA ASP A 136 16.38 -25.53 7.81
C ASP A 136 15.16 -24.93 8.48
N SER A 137 14.43 -25.73 9.27
CA SER A 137 13.30 -25.23 10.07
C SER A 137 13.74 -24.18 11.09
N GLN A 138 14.89 -24.38 11.76
CA GLN A 138 15.43 -23.42 12.71
C GLN A 138 15.85 -22.10 12.04
N LEU A 139 16.42 -22.14 10.83
CA LEU A 139 16.78 -20.95 10.06
C LEU A 139 15.53 -20.14 9.71
N PHE A 140 14.48 -20.80 9.20
CA PHE A 140 13.21 -20.13 8.91
C PHE A 140 12.56 -19.56 10.17
N ASP A 141 12.55 -20.29 11.27
CA ASP A 141 12.00 -19.82 12.54
C ASP A 141 12.73 -18.56 13.02
N LYS A 142 14.05 -18.51 12.91
CA LYS A 142 14.84 -17.35 13.28
C LYS A 142 14.57 -16.15 12.35
N VAL A 143 14.64 -16.36 11.05
CA VAL A 143 14.47 -15.29 10.04
C VAL A 143 13.04 -14.75 10.06
N ARG A 144 12.04 -15.63 10.03
CA ARG A 144 10.62 -15.25 10.11
C ARG A 144 10.28 -14.62 11.46
N GLY A 145 10.91 -15.08 12.54
CA GLY A 145 10.78 -14.49 13.87
C GLY A 145 11.23 -13.04 13.95
N HIS A 146 12.26 -12.65 13.23
CA HIS A 146 12.68 -11.24 13.14
C HIS A 146 11.66 -10.39 12.40
N ASP A 147 11.09 -10.88 11.33
CA ASP A 147 10.02 -10.21 10.58
C ASP A 147 8.76 -10.00 11.45
N ILE A 148 8.35 -11.02 12.16
CA ILE A 148 7.20 -11.00 13.09
C ILE A 148 7.42 -10.00 14.22
N LYS A 149 8.62 -9.95 14.79
CA LYS A 149 8.99 -8.96 15.82
C LYS A 149 8.88 -7.53 15.27
N LEU A 150 9.34 -7.29 14.04
CA LEU A 150 9.23 -5.98 13.40
C LEU A 150 7.75 -5.60 13.17
N LEU A 151 6.94 -6.51 12.64
CA LEU A 151 5.50 -6.30 12.44
C LEU A 151 4.80 -5.95 13.76
N ARG A 152 5.06 -6.70 14.82
CA ARG A 152 4.50 -6.44 16.16
C ARG A 152 4.95 -5.13 16.75
N TYR A 153 6.22 -4.78 16.56
CA TYR A 153 6.76 -3.52 17.06
C TYR A 153 6.14 -2.30 16.39
N LEU A 154 5.75 -2.43 15.12
CA LEU A 154 5.00 -1.42 14.36
C LEU A 154 3.49 -1.50 14.57
N SER A 155 3.02 -2.38 15.46
CA SER A 155 1.60 -2.64 15.72
C SER A 155 0.80 -3.05 14.48
N VAL A 156 1.43 -3.69 13.52
CA VAL A 156 0.76 -4.24 12.33
C VAL A 156 -0.01 -5.49 12.71
N ARG A 157 -1.28 -5.53 12.35
CA ARG A 157 -2.16 -6.69 12.53
C ARG A 157 -2.67 -7.27 11.21
N TYR A 158 -2.89 -6.40 10.23
CA TYR A 158 -3.47 -6.76 8.95
C TYR A 158 -2.38 -6.85 7.89
N ILE A 159 -2.33 -7.97 7.18
CA ILE A 159 -1.42 -8.20 6.07
C ILE A 159 -2.23 -8.39 4.80
N CYS A 160 -2.12 -7.47 3.87
CA CYS A 160 -2.76 -7.51 2.56
C CYS A 160 -1.76 -8.00 1.51
N ASP A 161 -1.98 -9.19 1.01
CA ASP A 161 -1.18 -9.83 -0.02
C ASP A 161 -1.84 -9.70 -1.39
N LEU A 162 -1.17 -8.99 -2.30
CA LEU A 162 -1.62 -8.71 -3.66
C LEU A 162 -1.15 -9.75 -4.68
N MET A 163 -0.46 -10.80 -4.27
CA MET A 163 0.07 -11.82 -5.19
C MET A 163 -1.07 -12.61 -5.83
N VAL A 164 -0.94 -12.88 -7.12
CA VAL A 164 -1.84 -13.80 -7.85
C VAL A 164 -1.41 -15.26 -7.72
N GLU A 165 -0.19 -15.50 -7.25
CA GLU A 165 0.37 -16.82 -6.94
C GLU A 165 0.62 -16.97 -5.44
N ASN A 166 0.53 -18.19 -4.94
CA ASN A 166 0.89 -18.48 -3.55
C ASN A 166 2.40 -18.47 -3.31
N LYS A 167 3.16 -18.91 -4.31
CA LYS A 167 4.62 -18.96 -4.29
C LYS A 167 5.18 -18.86 -5.70
N LYS A 168 6.43 -18.45 -5.82
CA LYS A 168 7.17 -18.43 -7.09
C LYS A 168 8.31 -19.42 -7.03
N VAL A 169 8.35 -20.31 -8.00
CA VAL A 169 9.38 -21.33 -8.15
C VAL A 169 10.27 -20.99 -9.35
N LYS A 170 11.58 -21.02 -9.16
CA LYS A 170 12.58 -20.89 -10.23
C LYS A 170 13.59 -22.04 -10.11
N PHE A 171 13.86 -22.70 -11.22
CA PHE A 171 14.80 -23.83 -11.27
C PHE A 171 14.51 -24.92 -10.23
N GLY A 172 13.23 -25.21 -9.99
CA GLY A 172 12.79 -26.19 -9.00
C GLY A 172 12.88 -25.73 -7.54
N LEU A 173 13.37 -24.52 -7.28
CA LEU A 173 13.49 -23.94 -5.95
C LEU A 173 12.41 -22.88 -5.69
N ASN A 174 11.84 -22.93 -4.50
CA ASN A 174 10.90 -21.92 -4.02
C ASN A 174 11.65 -20.63 -3.66
N VAL A 175 11.56 -19.61 -4.53
CA VAL A 175 12.28 -18.33 -4.37
C VAL A 175 11.48 -17.35 -3.50
N THR A 176 10.15 -17.38 -3.63
CA THR A 176 9.25 -16.53 -2.88
C THR A 176 8.10 -17.33 -2.32
N SER A 177 7.57 -16.89 -1.22
CA SER A 177 6.42 -17.49 -0.57
C SER A 177 5.52 -16.40 0.01
N SER A 178 4.26 -16.72 0.25
CA SER A 178 3.34 -15.85 0.99
C SER A 178 3.17 -16.37 2.41
N GLU A 179 2.78 -15.48 3.32
CA GLU A 179 2.38 -15.84 4.69
C GLU A 179 1.26 -16.90 4.71
N LYS A 180 0.38 -16.87 3.69
CA LYS A 180 -0.75 -17.82 3.55
C LYS A 180 -0.32 -19.28 3.42
N VAL A 181 0.87 -19.55 2.92
CA VAL A 181 1.39 -20.90 2.69
C VAL A 181 2.54 -21.26 3.63
N ASP A 182 2.74 -20.50 4.68
CA ASP A 182 3.71 -20.84 5.72
C ASP A 182 3.23 -22.07 6.51
N LYS A 183 3.86 -23.21 6.26
CA LYS A 183 3.45 -24.50 6.81
C LYS A 183 3.48 -24.56 8.34
N ALA A 184 4.38 -23.82 8.97
CA ALA A 184 4.48 -23.74 10.43
C ALA A 184 3.49 -22.74 11.05
N ASN A 185 2.65 -22.10 10.22
CA ASN A 185 1.62 -21.16 10.66
C ASN A 185 2.15 -20.06 11.59
N ARG A 186 3.34 -19.54 11.31
CA ARG A 186 4.03 -18.52 12.13
C ARG A 186 3.29 -17.19 12.18
N TYR A 187 2.51 -16.88 11.13
CA TYR A 187 1.73 -15.65 10.98
C TYR A 187 0.28 -15.77 11.45
N ALA A 188 -0.05 -16.79 12.26
CA ALA A 188 -1.40 -17.04 12.73
C ALA A 188 -2.01 -15.90 13.56
N ASP A 189 -1.17 -15.11 14.23
CA ASP A 189 -1.62 -13.96 15.04
C ASP A 189 -2.01 -12.75 14.20
N PHE A 190 -1.69 -12.74 12.91
CA PHE A 190 -2.04 -11.68 11.99
C PHE A 190 -3.30 -12.03 11.21
N THR A 191 -4.05 -11.01 10.83
CA THR A 191 -5.18 -11.16 9.92
C THR A 191 -4.67 -11.06 8.49
N LEU A 192 -4.66 -12.19 7.79
CA LEU A 192 -4.18 -12.29 6.42
C LEU A 192 -5.33 -12.06 5.44
N LEU A 193 -5.12 -11.14 4.50
CA LEU A 193 -6.02 -10.88 3.39
C LEU A 193 -5.31 -11.26 2.09
N SER A 194 -5.89 -12.19 1.36
CA SER A 194 -5.46 -12.52 0.00
C SER A 194 -6.35 -11.79 -0.99
N VAL A 195 -5.81 -10.78 -1.62
CA VAL A 195 -6.50 -9.94 -2.63
C VAL A 195 -5.67 -9.92 -3.91
N PRO A 196 -5.68 -11.01 -4.68
CA PRO A 196 -4.83 -11.16 -5.85
C PRO A 196 -5.12 -10.06 -6.89
N TYR A 197 -4.04 -9.41 -7.33
CA TYR A 197 -4.10 -8.30 -8.26
C TYR A 197 -3.10 -8.52 -9.40
N PRO A 198 -3.43 -8.17 -10.65
CA PRO A 198 -2.57 -8.41 -11.80
C PRO A 198 -1.18 -7.79 -11.65
N GLY A 199 -0.14 -8.50 -12.09
CA GLY A 199 1.22 -8.00 -12.15
C GLY A 199 1.41 -6.96 -13.26
N CYS A 200 2.62 -6.41 -13.33
CA CYS A 200 2.93 -5.31 -14.26
C CYS A 200 2.75 -5.69 -15.74
N GLU A 201 2.91 -6.96 -16.12
CA GLU A 201 2.72 -7.45 -17.49
C GLU A 201 1.30 -7.19 -18.02
N PHE A 202 0.30 -7.22 -17.17
CA PHE A 202 -1.09 -6.93 -17.51
C PHE A 202 -1.29 -5.48 -17.98
N PHE A 203 -0.47 -4.58 -17.53
CA PHE A 203 -0.54 -3.16 -17.88
C PHE A 203 -0.02 -2.83 -19.29
N LYS A 204 0.54 -3.81 -19.98
CA LYS A 204 0.77 -3.73 -21.42
C LYS A 204 -0.56 -3.76 -22.20
N GLU A 205 -1.49 -4.61 -21.80
CA GLU A 205 -2.84 -4.62 -22.38
C GLU A 205 -3.56 -3.30 -22.11
N TYR A 206 -3.38 -2.72 -20.94
CA TYR A 206 -3.90 -1.38 -20.60
C TYR A 206 -3.39 -0.31 -21.57
N LYS A 207 -2.09 -0.30 -21.85
CA LYS A 207 -1.50 0.59 -22.86
C LYS A 207 -2.04 0.32 -24.26
N ASP A 208 -2.11 -0.94 -24.67
CA ASP A 208 -2.57 -1.35 -26.01
C ASP A 208 -4.05 -1.00 -26.24
N ARG A 209 -4.83 -0.81 -25.18
CA ARG A 209 -6.21 -0.29 -25.20
C ARG A 209 -6.29 1.24 -25.10
N ASP A 210 -5.25 1.92 -25.45
CA ASP A 210 -5.16 3.38 -25.40
C ASP A 210 -5.48 3.93 -23.98
N TYR A 211 -4.92 3.27 -22.96
CA TYR A 211 -5.09 3.63 -21.54
C TYR A 211 -6.55 3.61 -21.06
N THR A 212 -7.36 2.72 -21.62
CA THR A 212 -8.74 2.47 -21.23
C THR A 212 -8.80 1.23 -20.34
N ALA A 213 -9.02 1.44 -19.04
CA ALA A 213 -9.11 0.38 -18.05
C ALA A 213 -10.52 -0.22 -17.94
N GLU A 214 -11.53 0.52 -18.36
CA GLU A 214 -12.93 0.09 -18.38
C GLU A 214 -13.11 -1.07 -19.35
N GLY A 215 -13.67 -2.16 -18.84
CA GLY A 215 -13.87 -3.40 -19.60
C GLY A 215 -12.62 -4.26 -19.75
N LEU A 216 -11.48 -3.86 -19.18
CA LEU A 216 -10.25 -4.67 -19.18
C LEU A 216 -10.26 -5.65 -18.02
N VAL A 217 -10.50 -6.94 -18.30
CA VAL A 217 -10.59 -8.02 -17.32
C VAL A 217 -9.36 -8.91 -17.38
N PHE A 218 -8.78 -9.18 -16.20
CA PHE A 218 -7.64 -10.06 -16.06
C PHE A 218 -8.02 -11.52 -16.36
N ASN A 219 -7.14 -12.24 -17.05
CA ASN A 219 -7.32 -13.67 -17.28
C ASN A 219 -6.91 -14.47 -16.05
N TRP A 220 -7.89 -14.93 -15.28
CA TRP A 220 -7.70 -15.70 -14.05
C TRP A 220 -7.38 -17.18 -14.30
N ASN A 221 -7.53 -17.66 -15.54
CA ASN A 221 -7.31 -19.06 -15.93
C ASN A 221 -5.89 -19.34 -16.40
N GLN A 222 -4.89 -18.75 -15.76
CA GLN A 222 -3.48 -18.97 -16.03
C GLN A 222 -2.89 -19.90 -14.97
N ASP A 223 -1.96 -20.79 -15.37
CA ASP A 223 -1.41 -21.83 -14.48
C ASP A 223 -0.75 -21.29 -13.21
N TYR A 224 -0.14 -20.11 -13.29
CA TYR A 224 0.51 -19.49 -12.12
C TYR A 224 -0.44 -18.69 -11.23
N VAL A 225 -1.70 -18.51 -11.65
CA VAL A 225 -2.72 -17.76 -10.90
C VAL A 225 -3.48 -18.73 -10.01
N ASP A 226 -2.95 -19.02 -8.85
CA ASP A 226 -3.47 -20.02 -7.92
C ASP A 226 -3.84 -19.46 -6.54
N ALA A 227 -3.60 -18.16 -6.29
CA ALA A 227 -4.00 -17.53 -5.04
C ALA A 227 -5.51 -17.25 -5.02
N PRO A 228 -6.22 -17.71 -3.98
CA PRO A 228 -7.64 -17.40 -3.83
C PRO A 228 -7.83 -15.99 -3.30
N LEU A 229 -8.99 -15.38 -3.59
CA LEU A 229 -9.44 -14.22 -2.86
C LEU A 229 -9.96 -14.67 -1.50
N THR A 230 -9.33 -14.20 -0.42
CA THR A 230 -9.73 -14.54 0.95
C THR A 230 -9.76 -13.28 1.79
N ILE A 231 -10.96 -12.90 2.21
CA ILE A 231 -11.20 -11.72 3.03
C ILE A 231 -12.05 -12.14 4.22
N PRO A 232 -11.67 -11.77 5.47
CA PRO A 232 -12.51 -12.04 6.63
C PRO A 232 -13.92 -11.49 6.47
N VAL A 233 -14.93 -12.28 6.88
CA VAL A 233 -16.35 -11.94 6.71
C VAL A 233 -16.71 -10.61 7.36
N CYS A 234 -16.08 -10.25 8.48
CA CYS A 234 -16.32 -9.00 9.17
C CYS A 234 -16.04 -7.76 8.30
N PHE A 235 -15.09 -7.86 7.36
CA PHE A 235 -14.82 -6.77 6.42
C PHE A 235 -15.77 -6.77 5.21
N THR A 236 -16.22 -7.95 4.77
CA THR A 236 -17.09 -8.05 3.59
C THR A 236 -18.52 -7.60 3.87
N GLN A 237 -19.03 -7.79 5.08
CA GLN A 237 -20.40 -7.45 5.44
C GLN A 237 -20.71 -5.94 5.37
N ASN A 238 -19.73 -5.11 5.67
CA ASN A 238 -19.93 -3.66 5.79
C ASN A 238 -19.68 -2.89 4.47
N LEU A 239 -19.14 -3.54 3.45
CA LEU A 239 -18.72 -2.87 2.21
C LEU A 239 -19.74 -2.98 1.07
N HIS A 240 -20.77 -3.82 1.18
CA HIS A 240 -21.77 -4.06 0.14
C HIS A 240 -21.17 -4.40 -1.23
N ILE A 241 -20.10 -5.20 -1.22
CA ILE A 241 -19.39 -5.68 -2.39
C ILE A 241 -19.58 -7.18 -2.49
N ASP A 242 -20.01 -7.66 -3.66
CA ASP A 242 -20.09 -9.10 -3.94
C ASP A 242 -18.70 -9.63 -4.37
N TRP A 243 -17.91 -10.06 -3.39
CA TRP A 243 -16.56 -10.55 -3.60
C TRP A 243 -16.49 -11.86 -4.38
N THR A 244 -17.59 -12.59 -4.51
CA THR A 244 -17.64 -13.82 -5.31
C THR A 244 -17.47 -13.56 -6.80
N ARG A 245 -17.73 -12.32 -7.25
CA ARG A 245 -17.65 -11.89 -8.63
C ARG A 245 -16.31 -11.27 -9.04
N TYR A 246 -15.29 -11.34 -8.17
CA TYR A 246 -14.02 -10.63 -8.40
C TYR A 246 -13.34 -10.97 -9.73
N GLN A 247 -13.50 -12.19 -10.23
CA GLN A 247 -12.93 -12.62 -11.50
C GLN A 247 -13.60 -12.00 -12.73
N SER A 248 -14.80 -11.44 -12.56
CA SER A 248 -15.53 -10.74 -13.62
C SER A 248 -15.31 -9.23 -13.64
N TRP A 249 -14.68 -8.69 -12.59
CA TRP A 249 -14.43 -7.26 -12.50
C TRP A 249 -13.41 -6.81 -13.53
N ASP A 250 -13.64 -5.65 -14.12
CA ASP A 250 -12.60 -4.97 -14.88
C ASP A 250 -11.56 -4.32 -13.96
N LEU A 251 -10.51 -3.81 -14.54
CA LEU A 251 -9.40 -3.22 -13.79
C LEU A 251 -9.85 -2.03 -12.92
N VAL A 252 -10.82 -1.24 -13.37
CA VAL A 252 -11.38 -0.11 -12.61
C VAL A 252 -12.09 -0.63 -11.37
N GLU A 253 -13.05 -1.53 -11.54
CA GLU A 253 -13.86 -2.06 -10.44
C GLU A 253 -13.01 -2.83 -9.42
N GLN A 254 -12.06 -3.62 -9.88
CA GLN A 254 -11.13 -4.36 -9.03
C GLN A 254 -10.29 -3.41 -8.17
N THR A 255 -9.70 -2.40 -8.78
CA THR A 255 -8.86 -1.43 -8.06
C THR A 255 -9.69 -0.60 -7.09
N GLN A 256 -10.89 -0.17 -7.48
CA GLN A 256 -11.81 0.53 -6.59
C GLN A 256 -12.21 -0.31 -5.38
N ASN A 257 -12.58 -1.57 -5.58
CA ASN A 257 -13.03 -2.45 -4.51
C ASN A 257 -11.89 -2.79 -3.53
N TYR A 258 -10.69 -3.01 -4.04
CA TYR A 258 -9.53 -3.24 -3.18
C TYR A 258 -9.17 -1.99 -2.38
N LEU A 259 -9.23 -0.81 -2.99
CA LEU A 259 -9.00 0.44 -2.26
C LEU A 259 -10.05 0.68 -1.17
N LYS A 260 -11.33 0.41 -1.45
CA LYS A 260 -12.39 0.49 -0.42
C LYS A 260 -12.12 -0.45 0.75
N LEU A 261 -11.67 -1.66 0.48
CA LEU A 261 -11.30 -2.62 1.52
C LEU A 261 -10.16 -2.09 2.39
N LEU A 262 -9.09 -1.59 1.78
CA LEU A 262 -7.96 -1.05 2.53
C LEU A 262 -8.34 0.17 3.36
N LEU A 263 -9.12 1.09 2.81
CA LEU A 263 -9.63 2.25 3.53
C LEU A 263 -10.52 1.84 4.71
N HIS A 264 -11.34 0.82 4.54
CA HIS A 264 -12.18 0.28 5.62
C HIS A 264 -11.33 -0.31 6.76
N ILE A 265 -10.27 -1.04 6.42
CA ILE A 265 -9.36 -1.62 7.41
C ILE A 265 -8.66 -0.55 8.24
N ILE A 266 -8.10 0.48 7.59
CA ILE A 266 -7.37 1.55 8.29
C ILE A 266 -8.27 2.51 9.06
N ASP A 267 -9.55 2.57 8.73
CA ASP A 267 -10.54 3.41 9.42
C ASP A 267 -11.18 2.70 10.63
N SER A 268 -10.79 1.47 10.94
CA SER A 268 -11.24 0.76 12.13
C SER A 268 -10.79 1.47 13.42
N ASP A 269 -11.55 1.31 14.51
CA ASP A 269 -11.28 1.98 15.79
C ASP A 269 -10.13 1.37 16.58
N ASP A 270 -9.58 0.24 16.12
CA ASP A 270 -8.41 -0.36 16.74
C ASP A 270 -7.11 0.38 16.38
N GLU A 271 -6.10 0.22 17.17
CA GLU A 271 -4.77 0.83 16.95
C GLU A 271 -3.89 -0.01 16.01
N SER A 272 -4.48 -0.88 15.21
CA SER A 272 -3.76 -1.85 14.40
C SER A 272 -3.35 -1.28 13.04
N GLY A 273 -2.07 -1.45 12.70
CA GLY A 273 -1.51 -1.07 11.41
C GLY A 273 -1.78 -2.09 10.29
N LEU A 274 -1.44 -1.71 9.09
CA LEU A 274 -1.62 -2.45 7.85
C LEU A 274 -0.29 -2.64 7.13
N LEU A 275 -0.03 -3.85 6.65
CA LEU A 275 1.01 -4.13 5.67
C LEU A 275 0.36 -4.41 4.31
N VAL A 276 0.85 -3.75 3.27
CA VAL A 276 0.52 -4.05 1.87
C VAL A 276 1.78 -4.57 1.19
N HIS A 277 1.70 -5.74 0.58
CA HIS A 277 2.80 -6.30 -0.19
C HIS A 277 2.34 -7.04 -1.46
N CYS A 278 3.24 -7.15 -2.40
CA CYS A 278 3.15 -8.04 -3.55
C CYS A 278 4.39 -8.95 -3.59
N ILE A 279 4.85 -9.42 -4.74
CA ILE A 279 6.08 -10.23 -4.80
C ILE A 279 7.29 -9.38 -4.43
N SER A 280 7.63 -8.40 -5.29
CA SER A 280 8.85 -7.60 -5.13
C SER A 280 8.63 -6.29 -4.38
N GLY A 281 7.38 -5.82 -4.28
CA GLY A 281 7.06 -4.52 -3.71
C GLY A 281 7.39 -3.34 -4.64
N TRP A 282 7.62 -3.58 -5.94
CA TRP A 282 8.05 -2.55 -6.90
C TRP A 282 6.92 -1.89 -7.68
N ASP A 283 5.84 -2.61 -7.93
CA ASP A 283 4.78 -2.17 -8.85
C ASP A 283 3.40 -2.08 -8.18
N ARG A 284 2.80 -3.20 -7.81
CA ARG A 284 1.46 -3.27 -7.20
C ARG A 284 1.42 -2.63 -5.82
N THR A 285 2.47 -2.80 -5.03
CA THR A 285 2.56 -2.21 -3.69
C THR A 285 2.59 -0.69 -3.73
N PRO A 286 3.46 -0.01 -4.51
CA PRO A 286 3.41 1.44 -4.60
C PRO A 286 2.11 1.95 -5.25
N LEU A 287 1.46 1.19 -6.11
CA LEU A 287 0.14 1.54 -6.64
C LEU A 287 -0.87 1.76 -5.50
N PHE A 288 -1.05 0.77 -4.65
CA PHE A 288 -2.03 0.87 -3.56
C PHE A 288 -1.58 1.81 -2.42
N VAL A 289 -0.30 1.86 -2.12
CA VAL A 289 0.25 2.85 -1.17
C VAL A 289 -0.01 4.28 -1.66
N SER A 290 0.23 4.55 -2.94
CA SER A 290 -0.01 5.87 -3.54
C SER A 290 -1.49 6.23 -3.56
N LEU A 291 -2.36 5.30 -3.91
CA LEU A 291 -3.81 5.53 -3.90
C LEU A 291 -4.33 5.79 -2.48
N LEU A 292 -3.82 5.08 -1.48
CA LEU A 292 -4.13 5.35 -0.07
C LEU A 292 -3.67 6.74 0.34
N ARG A 293 -2.42 7.08 0.06
CA ARG A 293 -1.86 8.41 0.39
C ARG A 293 -2.65 9.53 -0.24
N LEU A 294 -2.92 9.46 -1.53
CA LEU A 294 -3.65 10.48 -2.27
C LEU A 294 -5.12 10.57 -1.86
N SER A 295 -5.77 9.45 -1.62
CA SER A 295 -7.16 9.43 -1.12
C SER A 295 -7.29 10.07 0.26
N LEU A 296 -6.40 9.74 1.19
CA LEU A 296 -6.37 10.33 2.53
C LEU A 296 -5.94 11.80 2.51
N TRP A 297 -5.02 12.18 1.63
CA TRP A 297 -4.64 13.58 1.43
C TRP A 297 -5.82 14.40 0.90
N ALA A 298 -6.57 13.89 -0.06
CA ALA A 298 -7.76 14.57 -0.58
C ALA A 298 -8.84 14.79 0.49
N ASP A 299 -8.90 13.93 1.49
CA ASP A 299 -9.74 14.10 2.68
C ASP A 299 -9.16 15.08 3.72
N GLY A 300 -7.93 15.54 3.53
CA GLY A 300 -7.23 16.42 4.47
C GLY A 300 -6.74 15.78 5.76
N VAL A 301 -6.61 14.44 5.78
CA VAL A 301 -6.25 13.68 7.00
C VAL A 301 -4.79 13.22 7.05
N VAL A 302 -4.08 13.28 5.93
CA VAL A 302 -2.63 13.10 5.86
C VAL A 302 -2.04 14.21 4.99
N HIS A 303 -0.81 14.61 5.29
CA HIS A 303 -0.11 15.66 4.52
C HIS A 303 -0.96 16.92 4.30
N ALA A 304 -1.68 17.35 5.33
CA ALA A 304 -2.76 18.34 5.23
C ALA A 304 -2.30 19.70 4.68
N SER A 305 -1.02 20.07 4.87
CA SER A 305 -0.47 21.34 4.39
C SER A 305 0.01 21.30 2.95
N LEU A 306 0.12 20.12 2.32
CA LEU A 306 0.68 19.99 0.98
C LEU A 306 -0.34 20.36 -0.10
N GLU A 307 0.10 21.20 -1.03
CA GLU A 307 -0.61 21.53 -2.26
C GLU A 307 -0.55 20.37 -3.27
N PRO A 308 -1.43 20.34 -4.29
CA PRO A 308 -1.47 19.26 -5.29
C PRO A 308 -0.12 18.93 -5.92
N ALA A 309 0.66 19.93 -6.31
CA ALA A 309 1.98 19.73 -6.91
C ALA A 309 2.98 19.10 -5.91
N GLN A 310 2.85 19.42 -4.64
CA GLN A 310 3.74 18.94 -3.58
C GLN A 310 3.45 17.50 -3.22
N ILE A 311 2.19 17.14 -3.03
CA ILE A 311 1.82 15.74 -2.75
C ILE A 311 2.09 14.84 -3.94
N LEU A 312 1.90 15.32 -5.17
CA LEU A 312 2.24 14.58 -6.37
C LEU A 312 3.76 14.33 -6.44
N TYR A 313 4.56 15.34 -6.19
CA TYR A 313 6.02 15.20 -6.13
C TYR A 313 6.44 14.15 -5.10
N LEU A 314 5.92 14.27 -3.88
CA LEU A 314 6.23 13.34 -2.80
C LEU A 314 5.85 11.91 -3.16
N THR A 315 4.67 11.70 -3.73
CA THR A 315 4.18 10.37 -4.11
C THR A 315 5.04 9.75 -5.21
N ILE A 316 5.36 10.48 -6.25
CA ILE A 316 6.23 10.01 -7.34
C ILE A 316 7.65 9.74 -6.82
N ALA A 317 8.21 10.68 -6.10
CA ALA A 317 9.60 10.61 -5.66
C ALA A 317 9.80 9.53 -4.58
N TYR A 318 9.00 9.53 -3.54
CA TYR A 318 9.18 8.64 -2.40
C TYR A 318 8.59 7.25 -2.64
N ASP A 319 7.31 7.17 -2.98
CA ASP A 319 6.63 5.88 -3.07
C ASP A 319 7.06 5.07 -4.29
N TRP A 320 7.46 5.69 -5.37
CA TRP A 320 7.88 5.04 -6.60
C TRP A 320 9.39 5.07 -6.82
N PHE A 321 9.95 6.24 -7.01
CA PHE A 321 11.36 6.40 -7.41
C PHE A 321 12.34 5.91 -6.34
N LEU A 322 12.27 6.42 -5.13
CA LEU A 322 13.20 6.08 -4.05
C LEU A 322 13.01 4.66 -3.53
N PHE A 323 11.80 4.11 -3.63
CA PHE A 323 11.53 2.70 -3.30
C PHE A 323 11.78 1.73 -4.46
N GLY A 324 12.39 2.20 -5.54
CA GLY A 324 13.02 1.35 -6.53
C GLY A 324 12.13 0.83 -7.66
N HIS A 325 11.00 1.49 -7.95
CA HIS A 325 10.24 1.18 -9.16
C HIS A 325 11.10 1.39 -10.40
N MET A 326 11.13 0.40 -11.28
CA MET A 326 12.00 0.36 -12.46
C MET A 326 11.28 0.98 -13.67
N LEU A 327 11.01 2.28 -13.62
CA LEU A 327 10.26 2.96 -14.69
C LEU A 327 10.88 2.79 -16.08
N PRO A 328 12.21 2.91 -16.29
CA PRO A 328 12.80 2.70 -17.62
C PRO A 328 12.51 1.32 -18.19
N ASP A 329 12.61 0.27 -17.39
CA ASP A 329 12.30 -1.10 -17.79
C ASP A 329 10.82 -1.26 -18.15
N ARG A 330 9.92 -0.69 -17.32
CA ARG A 330 8.47 -0.75 -17.55
C ARG A 330 8.07 0.00 -18.80
N LEU A 331 8.65 1.16 -19.06
CA LEU A 331 8.41 1.94 -20.27
C LEU A 331 8.87 1.20 -21.52
N SER A 332 10.03 0.55 -21.47
CA SER A 332 10.55 -0.24 -22.59
C SER A 332 9.66 -1.42 -22.97
N LYS A 333 8.95 -1.98 -22.00
CA LYS A 333 8.00 -3.10 -22.18
C LYS A 333 6.55 -2.64 -22.38
N GLY A 334 6.27 -1.36 -22.24
CA GLY A 334 4.90 -0.84 -22.29
C GLY A 334 4.03 -1.21 -21.08
N GLU A 335 4.63 -1.59 -19.97
CA GLU A 335 3.96 -2.01 -18.74
C GLU A 335 3.65 -0.77 -17.87
N GLU A 336 2.57 -0.09 -18.18
CA GLU A 336 2.24 1.27 -17.73
C GLU A 336 1.48 1.32 -16.39
N ILE A 337 1.86 0.50 -15.42
CA ILE A 337 1.25 0.52 -14.09
C ILE A 337 1.46 1.86 -13.35
N PHE A 338 2.60 2.49 -13.55
CA PHE A 338 2.90 3.81 -12.97
C PHE A 338 1.94 4.89 -13.52
N PHE A 339 1.77 4.94 -14.83
CA PHE A 339 0.79 5.84 -15.47
C PHE A 339 -0.63 5.55 -15.00
N PHE A 340 -1.01 4.27 -14.91
CA PHE A 340 -2.32 3.85 -14.43
C PHE A 340 -2.63 4.41 -13.05
N CYS A 341 -1.68 4.40 -12.12
CA CYS A 341 -1.87 4.89 -10.76
C CYS A 341 -2.48 6.31 -10.73
N PHE A 342 -1.89 7.23 -11.46
CA PHE A 342 -2.30 8.63 -11.44
C PHE A 342 -3.48 8.92 -12.38
N ASN A 343 -3.55 8.24 -13.51
CA ASN A 343 -4.71 8.34 -14.40
C ASN A 343 -6.00 7.81 -13.75
N PHE A 344 -5.86 6.82 -12.89
CA PHE A 344 -6.96 6.18 -12.14
C PHE A 344 -7.62 7.10 -11.12
N LEU A 345 -7.00 8.19 -10.71
CA LEU A 345 -7.54 9.10 -9.68
C LEU A 345 -8.93 9.63 -9.99
N LYS A 346 -9.30 9.73 -11.27
CA LYS A 346 -10.66 10.08 -11.71
C LYS A 346 -11.76 9.12 -11.22
N HIS A 347 -11.39 7.90 -10.84
CA HIS A 347 -12.31 6.84 -10.41
C HIS A 347 -12.50 6.77 -8.90
N ILE A 348 -11.80 7.60 -8.12
CA ILE A 348 -11.86 7.61 -6.65
C ILE A 348 -12.24 8.97 -6.04
N VAL A 349 -12.81 9.85 -6.85
CA VAL A 349 -13.19 11.21 -6.43
C VAL A 349 -14.43 11.23 -5.52
N SER A 350 -15.26 10.19 -5.57
CA SER A 350 -16.51 10.14 -4.80
C SER A 350 -16.29 9.94 -3.31
N GLU A 351 -17.28 10.32 -2.52
CA GLU A 351 -17.30 10.13 -1.07
C GLU A 351 -17.23 8.66 -0.62
N LYS A 352 -17.48 7.71 -1.51
CA LYS A 352 -17.33 6.28 -1.23
C LYS A 352 -15.89 5.89 -0.84
N PHE A 353 -14.92 6.70 -1.24
CA PHE A 353 -13.49 6.54 -0.92
C PHE A 353 -13.02 7.49 0.18
N SER A 354 -13.94 8.21 0.85
CA SER A 354 -13.60 9.14 1.92
C SER A 354 -13.69 8.48 3.30
N ALA A 355 -12.60 8.59 4.08
CA ALA A 355 -12.55 8.16 5.47
C ALA A 355 -13.27 9.13 6.42
N VAL A 356 -13.26 10.45 6.12
CA VAL A 356 -13.82 11.49 6.99
C VAL A 356 -15.33 11.37 7.20
N LYS A 357 -16.07 10.96 6.19
CA LYS A 357 -17.53 10.80 6.27
C LYS A 357 -17.94 9.74 7.28
N LYS A 358 -17.19 8.64 7.35
CA LYS A 358 -17.42 7.56 8.30
C LYS A 358 -17.21 8.04 9.75
N ARG A 359 -16.18 8.83 10.00
CA ARG A 359 -15.92 9.42 11.33
C ARG A 359 -17.04 10.33 11.80
N ARG A 360 -17.61 11.19 10.94
CA ARG A 360 -18.73 12.06 11.30
C ARG A 360 -19.98 11.27 11.65
N ARG A 361 -20.28 10.19 10.96
CA ARG A 361 -21.39 9.29 11.30
C ARG A 361 -21.19 8.62 12.65
N LYS A 362 -19.99 8.15 12.97
CA LYS A 362 -19.66 7.57 14.28
C LYS A 362 -19.85 8.59 15.42
N ASN A 363 -19.39 9.83 15.25
CA ASN A 363 -19.52 10.87 16.26
C ASN A 363 -20.96 11.38 16.46
N SER A 364 -21.82 11.27 15.46
CA SER A 364 -23.23 11.62 15.59
C SER A 364 -24.08 10.55 16.27
N ASN A 365 -23.62 9.28 16.26
CA ASN A 365 -24.32 8.15 16.86
C ASN A 365 -23.96 7.91 18.34
N VAL A 366 -22.94 8.61 18.87
CA VAL A 366 -22.53 8.48 20.28
C VAL A 366 -23.52 9.12 21.28
N LYS A 367 -24.58 9.78 20.80
CA LYS A 367 -25.61 10.36 21.67
C LYS A 367 -26.77 9.42 22.04
N ASP A 368 -26.90 8.29 21.35
CA ASP A 368 -27.87 7.26 21.71
C ASP A 368 -27.14 5.94 21.85
N GLY A 369 -27.16 5.38 23.07
CA GLY A 369 -26.40 4.21 23.46
C GLY A 369 -26.76 2.96 22.66
N ASP A 370 -26.13 2.80 21.52
CA ASP A 370 -26.24 1.61 20.72
C ASP A 370 -24.86 1.01 20.48
N PHE A 371 -24.72 -0.24 20.89
CA PHE A 371 -23.51 -1.03 20.70
C PHE A 371 -23.25 -1.22 19.21
N SER A 372 -22.13 -0.72 18.73
CA SER A 372 -21.66 -0.89 17.35
C SER A 372 -21.35 -2.36 17.07
N VAL A 373 -21.80 -2.84 15.92
CA VAL A 373 -21.53 -4.19 15.40
C VAL A 373 -20.03 -4.50 15.26
N ASP A 374 -19.20 -3.46 15.25
CA ASP A 374 -17.74 -3.59 15.15
C ASP A 374 -17.10 -4.22 16.41
N ASP A 375 -17.72 -4.05 17.59
CA ASP A 375 -17.24 -4.72 18.81
C ASP A 375 -17.39 -6.26 18.77
N PHE A 376 -18.27 -6.76 17.90
CA PHE A 376 -18.48 -8.19 17.75
C PHE A 376 -17.37 -8.91 16.93
N CYS A 377 -16.70 -8.21 16.07
CA CYS A 377 -15.63 -8.79 15.27
C CYS A 377 -14.35 -9.04 16.06
N HIS A 378 -14.09 -8.24 17.07
CA HIS A 378 -12.88 -8.35 17.90
C HIS A 378 -12.98 -9.46 18.95
N LEU A 379 -14.19 -9.80 19.41
CA LEU A 379 -14.41 -10.84 20.41
C LEU A 379 -14.40 -12.26 19.83
N ARG A 380 -14.67 -12.43 18.53
CA ARG A 380 -14.73 -13.76 17.87
C ARG A 380 -13.38 -14.33 17.45
N SER A 381 -12.33 -13.54 17.47
CA SER A 381 -10.98 -14.01 17.14
C SER A 381 -10.33 -14.87 18.24
N ARG A 382 -10.94 -14.96 19.42
CA ARG A 382 -10.39 -15.71 20.57
C ARG A 382 -11.04 -17.05 20.88
N ASP A 383 -12.22 -17.35 20.33
CA ASP A 383 -12.89 -18.62 20.64
C ASP A 383 -13.23 -19.42 19.38
N ARG A 384 -12.52 -20.55 19.22
CA ARG A 384 -12.91 -21.65 18.35
C ARG A 384 -14.01 -22.45 19.04
N GLY A 385 -15.24 -22.07 18.82
CA GLY A 385 -16.36 -22.85 19.32
C GLY A 385 -17.67 -22.52 18.62
N SER A 386 -18.13 -23.46 17.85
CA SER A 386 -19.52 -23.76 17.44
C SER A 386 -20.48 -22.59 17.22
N VAL A 387 -20.87 -22.37 15.96
CA VAL A 387 -21.87 -21.39 15.54
C VAL A 387 -23.22 -22.06 15.40
N THR A 388 -24.18 -21.64 16.20
CA THR A 388 -25.60 -21.82 15.91
C THR A 388 -26.12 -20.55 15.24
N SER A 389 -26.74 -20.74 14.08
CA SER A 389 -27.33 -19.68 13.29
C SER A 389 -28.51 -19.03 14.00
N LEU A 390 -28.50 -17.71 14.09
CA LEU A 390 -29.71 -16.93 14.35
C LEU A 390 -29.92 -16.02 13.14
N SER A 391 -30.88 -16.41 12.33
CA SER A 391 -31.49 -15.55 11.34
C SER A 391 -32.43 -14.57 12.04
N SER A 392 -32.20 -13.28 11.89
CA SER A 392 -33.22 -12.29 12.13
C SER A 392 -33.30 -11.36 10.94
N GLU A 393 -34.48 -11.41 10.35
CA GLU A 393 -34.96 -10.50 9.32
C GLU A 393 -34.89 -9.06 9.83
N PHE A 394 -34.23 -8.20 9.06
CA PHE A 394 -34.51 -6.77 9.10
C PHE A 394 -34.82 -6.29 7.69
N SER A 395 -36.07 -5.92 7.49
CA SER A 395 -36.58 -5.25 6.31
C SER A 395 -35.89 -3.92 6.11
N LEU A 396 -35.27 -3.79 4.96
CA LEU A 396 -34.82 -2.52 4.42
C LEU A 396 -35.98 -1.82 3.73
N ILE A 397 -36.38 -0.71 4.26
CA ILE A 397 -37.20 0.27 3.51
C ILE A 397 -36.21 1.11 2.70
N SER A 398 -36.16 0.84 1.42
CA SER A 398 -35.57 1.72 0.44
C SER A 398 -36.62 2.72 -0.02
N GLU A 399 -36.48 3.96 0.33
CA GLU A 399 -37.20 5.02 -0.40
C GLU A 399 -36.38 5.45 -1.59
N GLU A 400 -36.82 5.00 -2.74
CA GLU A 400 -36.58 5.66 -4.01
C GLU A 400 -37.37 6.97 -4.02
N VAL A 401 -36.69 8.08 -4.22
CA VAL A 401 -37.33 9.26 -4.77
C VAL A 401 -36.79 9.46 -6.18
N GLY A 402 -37.55 8.91 -7.09
CA GLY A 402 -37.54 9.34 -8.47
C GLY A 402 -38.40 10.59 -8.59
N GLY A 403 -38.03 11.50 -9.45
CA GLY A 403 -38.94 12.59 -9.73
C GLY A 403 -38.37 13.66 -10.61
N ALA A 404 -38.82 13.62 -11.80
CA ALA A 404 -38.65 14.46 -12.94
C ALA A 404 -38.91 15.96 -12.69
N SER A 405 -38.08 16.72 -13.41
CA SER A 405 -38.30 17.96 -14.15
C SER A 405 -39.57 18.76 -13.91
N SER A 406 -39.44 20.06 -13.76
CA SER A 406 -39.92 21.03 -14.75
C SER A 406 -39.61 22.47 -14.34
N LEU A 407 -39.19 23.18 -15.35
CA LEU A 407 -39.10 24.61 -15.59
C LEU A 407 -40.20 25.46 -14.92
N THR A 408 -39.82 26.60 -14.38
CA THR A 408 -40.29 27.92 -14.87
C THR A 408 -39.63 29.07 -14.12
N ASN A 409 -39.41 30.10 -14.89
CA ASN A 409 -38.87 31.45 -14.63
C ASN A 409 -39.56 32.24 -13.50
N ASP A 410 -38.74 33.14 -13.00
CA ASP A 410 -38.87 34.58 -12.96
C ASP A 410 -38.76 35.28 -11.59
N THR A 411 -37.96 36.32 -11.68
CA THR A 411 -37.93 37.67 -11.09
C THR A 411 -37.42 37.85 -9.67
N VAL A 412 -36.25 38.52 -9.71
CA VAL A 412 -35.83 39.76 -9.04
C VAL A 412 -36.54 40.13 -7.72
N ASP A 413 -35.77 40.21 -6.63
CA ASP A 413 -35.55 41.49 -5.95
C ASP A 413 -34.42 41.42 -4.89
N GLN A 414 -33.70 42.52 -4.84
CA GLN A 414 -32.63 42.90 -3.93
C GLN A 414 -33.13 42.92 -2.49
N PHE A 415 -32.32 42.51 -1.53
CA PHE A 415 -31.85 43.35 -0.44
C PHE A 415 -30.77 42.64 0.40
N SER A 416 -29.71 43.39 0.63
CA SER A 416 -28.57 43.14 1.46
C SER A 416 -28.89 42.75 2.90
N SER A 417 -28.35 41.64 3.35
CA SER A 417 -27.81 41.46 4.68
C SER A 417 -26.90 40.25 4.67
N GLN A 418 -25.63 40.45 5.02
CA GLN A 418 -24.68 39.38 5.21
C GLN A 418 -25.18 38.42 6.28
N PRO A 419 -25.29 37.14 5.98
CA PRO A 419 -25.09 36.11 6.96
C PRO A 419 -23.67 35.63 6.85
N GLN A 420 -23.00 35.52 7.95
CA GLN A 420 -21.83 34.66 8.09
C GLN A 420 -22.24 33.28 7.61
N THR A 421 -22.01 33.03 6.35
CA THR A 421 -22.09 31.68 5.82
C THR A 421 -20.88 30.91 6.32
N SER A 422 -21.09 30.14 7.37
CA SER A 422 -20.33 28.93 7.56
C SER A 422 -20.33 28.20 6.20
N SER A 423 -19.19 28.17 5.54
CA SER A 423 -19.05 27.60 4.22
C SER A 423 -19.27 26.08 4.33
N TRP A 424 -20.49 25.67 4.08
CA TRP A 424 -20.83 24.30 3.76
C TRP A 424 -20.42 24.04 2.32
N CYS A 425 -19.10 24.04 2.06
CA CYS A 425 -18.59 23.37 0.88
C CYS A 425 -18.78 21.88 1.12
N PRO A 426 -19.49 21.15 0.28
CA PRO A 426 -19.56 19.71 0.43
C PRO A 426 -18.13 19.16 0.31
N LEU A 427 -17.70 18.38 1.31
CA LEU A 427 -16.40 17.72 1.34
C LEU A 427 -16.09 16.94 0.04
N SER A 428 -17.14 16.49 -0.64
CA SER A 428 -17.05 15.85 -1.96
C SER A 428 -16.48 16.76 -3.04
N SER A 429 -16.79 18.04 -3.06
CA SER A 429 -16.27 18.97 -4.08
C SER A 429 -14.81 19.32 -3.86
N GLU A 430 -14.37 19.44 -2.62
CA GLU A 430 -12.97 19.70 -2.29
C GLU A 430 -12.09 18.47 -2.56
N ARG A 431 -12.55 17.29 -2.15
CA ARG A 431 -11.91 16.02 -2.47
C ARG A 431 -11.73 15.82 -3.98
N GLN A 432 -12.81 16.02 -4.74
CA GLN A 432 -12.80 15.92 -6.19
C GLN A 432 -11.83 16.91 -6.80
N ALA A 433 -11.89 18.18 -6.42
CA ALA A 433 -11.02 19.22 -6.94
C ALA A 433 -9.52 18.92 -6.69
N ARG A 434 -9.18 18.42 -5.52
CA ARG A 434 -7.81 18.03 -5.16
C ARG A 434 -7.29 16.87 -6.01
N LEU A 435 -8.07 15.82 -6.15
CA LEU A 435 -7.67 14.65 -6.95
C LEU A 435 -7.60 14.96 -8.43
N GLU A 436 -8.52 15.76 -8.96
CA GLU A 436 -8.49 16.24 -10.34
C GLU A 436 -7.25 17.09 -10.60
N ALA A 437 -6.91 18.01 -9.68
CA ALA A 437 -5.70 18.84 -9.80
C ALA A 437 -4.42 17.99 -9.85
N VAL A 438 -4.29 16.99 -8.99
CA VAL A 438 -3.14 16.06 -9.00
C VAL A 438 -3.08 15.29 -10.32
N ARG A 439 -4.20 14.75 -10.77
CA ARG A 439 -4.27 14.00 -12.02
C ARG A 439 -3.88 14.86 -13.23
N GLU A 440 -4.42 16.06 -13.33
CA GLU A 440 -4.11 16.99 -14.42
C GLU A 440 -2.64 17.40 -14.46
N LEU A 441 -2.05 17.73 -13.29
CA LEU A 441 -0.64 18.02 -13.16
C LEU A 441 0.23 16.84 -13.60
N PHE A 442 -0.13 15.64 -13.20
CA PHE A 442 0.57 14.43 -13.62
C PHE A 442 0.48 14.21 -15.13
N LEU A 443 -0.71 14.27 -15.70
CA LEU A 443 -0.92 14.05 -17.14
C LEU A 443 -0.15 15.06 -17.98
N ALA A 444 -0.18 16.34 -17.60
CA ALA A 444 0.56 17.38 -18.28
C ALA A 444 2.08 17.14 -18.22
N ALA A 445 2.62 16.85 -17.06
CA ALA A 445 4.04 16.58 -16.86
C ALA A 445 4.49 15.28 -17.56
N TYR A 446 3.68 14.22 -17.49
CA TYR A 446 3.99 12.94 -18.10
C TYR A 446 3.99 13.03 -19.64
N SER A 447 3.00 13.69 -20.23
CA SER A 447 2.91 13.90 -21.68
C SER A 447 4.08 14.71 -22.23
N SER A 448 4.54 15.74 -21.49
CA SER A 448 5.64 16.61 -21.92
C SER A 448 7.02 15.97 -21.77
N THR A 449 7.20 15.00 -20.88
CA THR A 449 8.50 14.41 -20.54
C THR A 449 8.69 12.99 -21.06
N VAL A 450 7.71 12.13 -20.85
CA VAL A 450 7.77 10.71 -21.20
C VAL A 450 7.18 10.44 -22.59
N GLY A 451 6.12 11.15 -22.95
CA GLY A 451 5.44 11.01 -24.25
C GLY A 451 6.13 11.68 -25.43
N LEU A 452 6.99 12.66 -25.19
CA LEU A 452 7.75 13.40 -26.21
C LEU A 452 9.23 13.34 -25.89
N LYS A 453 10.06 13.04 -26.88
CA LYS A 453 11.51 13.22 -26.80
C LYS A 453 11.83 14.72 -26.75
N SER A 454 11.65 15.34 -25.61
CA SER A 454 11.99 16.74 -25.40
C SER A 454 13.50 16.89 -25.27
N SER A 455 14.07 17.78 -26.03
CA SER A 455 15.51 18.08 -26.05
C SER A 455 15.94 19.14 -25.05
N SER A 456 15.03 19.77 -24.30
CA SER A 456 15.35 20.81 -23.31
C SER A 456 15.28 20.27 -21.88
N PRO A 457 16.31 20.50 -21.03
CA PRO A 457 16.29 20.07 -19.65
C PRO A 457 15.23 20.84 -18.86
N SER A 458 14.39 20.12 -18.15
CA SER A 458 13.42 20.70 -17.22
C SER A 458 14.10 21.20 -15.93
N PRO A 459 13.56 22.27 -15.29
CA PRO A 459 14.13 22.78 -14.04
C PRO A 459 14.21 21.69 -12.96
N SER A 460 15.35 21.63 -12.27
CA SER A 460 15.51 20.73 -11.12
C SER A 460 14.52 21.10 -10.01
N GLY A 461 13.78 20.09 -9.49
CA GLY A 461 12.76 20.29 -8.44
C GLY A 461 11.33 20.41 -8.95
N SER A 462 11.10 20.46 -10.26
CA SER A 462 9.77 20.34 -10.85
C SER A 462 9.34 18.88 -11.01
N ILE A 463 8.02 18.64 -11.12
CA ILE A 463 7.47 17.31 -11.42
C ILE A 463 8.00 16.80 -12.76
N SER A 464 8.08 17.66 -13.77
CA SER A 464 8.63 17.31 -15.08
C SER A 464 10.11 16.91 -14.98
N GLY A 465 10.91 17.63 -14.22
CA GLY A 465 12.31 17.28 -13.97
C GLY A 465 12.47 15.95 -13.22
N LEU A 466 11.62 15.69 -12.25
CA LEU A 466 11.57 14.41 -11.53
C LEU A 466 11.23 13.25 -12.47
N LEU A 467 10.18 13.39 -13.27
CA LEU A 467 9.75 12.37 -14.23
C LEU A 467 10.82 12.10 -15.29
N GLU A 468 11.50 13.14 -15.77
CA GLU A 468 12.61 13.01 -16.71
C GLU A 468 13.76 12.20 -16.13
N GLN A 469 14.18 12.50 -14.89
CA GLN A 469 15.21 11.72 -14.20
C GLN A 469 14.77 10.28 -13.96
N PHE A 470 13.54 10.09 -13.57
CA PHE A 470 12.96 8.76 -13.34
C PHE A 470 12.91 7.92 -14.62
N ALA A 471 12.44 8.50 -15.72
CA ALA A 471 12.35 7.81 -17.00
C ALA A 471 13.72 7.47 -17.61
N ARG A 472 14.74 8.28 -17.34
CA ARG A 472 16.13 8.03 -17.77
C ARG A 472 16.88 7.05 -16.86
N GLY A 473 16.33 6.71 -15.71
CA GLY A 473 17.00 5.85 -14.74
C GLY A 473 18.17 6.50 -14.03
N VAL A 474 18.26 7.81 -14.04
CA VAL A 474 19.33 8.55 -13.38
C VAL A 474 19.21 8.41 -11.87
N GLY A 475 20.20 7.78 -11.25
CA GLY A 475 20.24 7.52 -9.82
C GLY A 475 19.70 6.15 -9.39
N LEU A 476 19.15 5.36 -10.30
CA LEU A 476 18.94 3.96 -10.07
C LEU A 476 20.31 3.30 -9.90
N ARG A 477 20.55 2.65 -8.78
CA ARG A 477 21.79 1.91 -8.57
C ARG A 477 21.88 0.84 -9.64
N ALA A 478 23.02 0.80 -10.32
CA ALA A 478 23.33 -0.31 -11.18
C ALA A 478 23.21 -1.58 -10.33
N THR A 479 22.28 -2.43 -10.68
CA THR A 479 22.27 -3.80 -10.18
C THR A 479 23.55 -4.40 -10.72
N SER A 480 24.56 -4.53 -9.89
CA SER A 480 25.68 -5.41 -10.20
C SER A 480 25.07 -6.79 -10.49
N ALA A 481 25.29 -7.24 -11.70
CA ALA A 481 24.86 -8.52 -12.23
C ALA A 481 25.30 -9.68 -11.34
#